data_a853a2e1186241eb8c08892d7a239b7c
#
_entry.id   a853a2e1186241eb8c08892d7a239b7c
#
_cell.length_a   1.000
_cell.length_b   1.000
_cell.length_c   1.000
_cell.angle_alpha   90.00
_cell.angle_beta   90.00
_cell.angle_gamma   90.00
#
_symmetry.space_group_name_H-M   'P 1'
#
loop_
_entity.id
_entity.type
_entity.pdbx_description
1 polymer ?
#
loop_
_entity_poly.entity_id
_entity_poly.type
_entity_poly.pdbx_seq_one_letter_code
_entity_poly.pdbx_strand_id
1 'polypeptide(L)'
;SGTCVVLLGGARADRDYLDLLSARPKVGTVLNHGDYDHFKKSLTSVSLRKGYFDSQFNKSQLGVALGRRQAFWDIDFDSGERYRFGDVTFEGSQIREEYLQNLVPFKKGDYYQSSDLGELNRRLSATGWFNSVVVAPEFDHARKTKVLPLHGVVSPRTENTIETGVGYSTDVGPRVKATWKKPWVNSYGHSLTTSASISAPEQQLDFSYKMPLLKNPLEQYYLLQGGFKRTDLNDTEQDSTTLAVSRFWDLSSDWQRAIHLRWSRDHFTQANVTS
;
A
#
# COMPACT_ATOMS: atom_id res chain seq x y z
N SER A 1 5.42 -47.03 1.35
CA SER A 1 5.16 -45.63 0.94
C SER A 1 6.48 -44.88 0.77
N GLY A 2 6.63 -44.16 -0.28
CA GLY A 2 7.82 -43.34 -0.58
C GLY A 2 7.48 -42.11 -1.43
N THR A 3 8.36 -41.12 -1.37
CA THR A 3 8.23 -39.95 -2.18
C THR A 3 9.50 -39.75 -3.00
N CYS A 4 9.34 -39.50 -4.29
CA CYS A 4 10.43 -39.04 -5.18
C CYS A 4 10.06 -37.70 -5.74
N VAL A 5 10.83 -36.68 -5.40
CA VAL A 5 10.64 -35.32 -5.87
C VAL A 5 11.94 -34.83 -6.48
N VAL A 6 11.88 -34.45 -7.74
CA VAL A 6 13.02 -33.88 -8.47
C VAL A 6 12.74 -32.44 -8.82
N LEU A 7 13.65 -31.52 -8.44
CA LEU A 7 13.59 -30.13 -8.77
C LEU A 7 14.60 -29.81 -9.89
N LEU A 8 14.14 -29.10 -10.91
CA LEU A 8 14.94 -28.64 -12.04
C LEU A 8 14.87 -27.12 -12.14
N GLY A 9 15.81 -26.53 -12.86
CA GLY A 9 15.86 -25.07 -13.05
C GLY A 9 16.37 -24.34 -11.81
N GLY A 10 15.98 -23.07 -11.66
CA GLY A 10 16.38 -22.21 -10.55
C GLY A 10 15.93 -22.70 -9.17
N ALA A 11 14.89 -23.54 -9.12
CA ALA A 11 14.40 -24.11 -7.87
C ALA A 11 15.43 -24.98 -7.14
N ARG A 12 16.41 -25.52 -7.84
CA ARG A 12 17.44 -26.41 -7.27
C ARG A 12 18.25 -25.74 -6.16
N ALA A 13 18.43 -24.44 -6.24
CA ALA A 13 19.20 -23.66 -5.26
C ALA A 13 18.32 -22.71 -4.45
N ASP A 14 17.02 -22.69 -4.69
CA ASP A 14 16.11 -21.77 -4.02
C ASP A 14 15.63 -22.34 -2.68
N ARG A 15 15.88 -21.59 -1.62
CA ARG A 15 15.60 -22.02 -0.24
C ARG A 15 14.13 -22.34 0.01
N ASP A 16 13.21 -21.59 -0.59
CA ASP A 16 11.78 -21.82 -0.39
C ASP A 16 11.34 -23.17 -0.94
N TYR A 17 11.90 -23.59 -2.06
CA TYR A 17 11.66 -24.93 -2.61
C TYR A 17 12.32 -26.02 -1.76
N LEU A 18 13.52 -25.76 -1.28
CA LEU A 18 14.23 -26.71 -0.41
C LEU A 18 13.49 -26.91 0.92
N ASP A 19 12.90 -25.85 1.46
CA ASP A 19 12.07 -25.95 2.67
C ASP A 19 10.81 -26.78 2.41
N LEU A 20 10.19 -26.67 1.24
CA LEU A 20 9.07 -27.54 0.85
C LEU A 20 9.49 -29.01 0.75
N LEU A 21 10.68 -29.29 0.23
CA LEU A 21 11.19 -30.66 0.17
C LEU A 21 11.39 -31.26 1.57
N SER A 22 11.86 -30.45 2.51
CA SER A 22 12.04 -30.92 3.90
C SER A 22 10.72 -31.23 4.59
N ALA A 23 9.63 -30.62 4.15
CA ALA A 23 8.27 -30.87 4.67
C ALA A 23 7.55 -32.02 3.96
N ARG A 24 8.18 -32.68 2.98
CA ARG A 24 7.55 -33.84 2.31
C ARG A 24 7.33 -35.00 3.28
N PRO A 25 6.32 -35.86 3.05
CA PRO A 25 6.08 -37.02 3.89
C PRO A 25 7.30 -37.93 3.92
N LYS A 26 7.64 -38.42 5.12
CA LYS A 26 8.76 -39.36 5.32
C LYS A 26 8.38 -40.76 4.86
N VAL A 27 9.40 -41.52 4.47
CA VAL A 27 9.21 -42.95 4.13
C VAL A 27 8.59 -43.68 5.33
N GLY A 28 7.56 -44.46 5.08
CA GLY A 28 6.83 -45.18 6.11
C GLY A 28 5.57 -44.53 6.63
N THR A 29 5.32 -43.25 6.27
CA THR A 29 4.06 -42.56 6.63
C THR A 29 2.94 -42.95 5.68
N VAL A 30 1.70 -42.83 6.15
CA VAL A 30 0.51 -43.03 5.32
C VAL A 30 0.39 -41.82 4.38
N LEU A 31 0.44 -42.06 3.06
CA LEU A 31 0.23 -41.03 2.05
C LEU A 31 -1.25 -40.98 1.71
N ASN A 32 -1.81 -39.77 1.65
CA ASN A 32 -3.14 -39.54 1.17
C ASN A 32 -3.15 -38.63 -0.05
N HIS A 33 -4.25 -38.64 -0.79
CA HIS A 33 -4.42 -37.86 -2.01
C HIS A 33 -4.42 -36.35 -1.74
N GLY A 34 -4.96 -35.96 -0.60
CA GLY A 34 -4.97 -34.56 -0.18
C GLY A 34 -3.56 -33.99 0.08
N ASP A 35 -2.66 -34.75 0.67
CA ASP A 35 -1.27 -34.35 0.90
C ASP A 35 -0.51 -34.17 -0.42
N TYR A 36 -0.76 -35.08 -1.38
CA TYR A 36 -0.18 -34.98 -2.72
C TYR A 36 -0.63 -33.70 -3.44
N ASP A 37 -1.93 -33.42 -3.46
CA ASP A 37 -2.47 -32.23 -4.08
C ASP A 37 -1.98 -30.97 -3.38
N HIS A 38 -1.91 -30.97 -2.06
CA HIS A 38 -1.40 -29.84 -1.28
C HIS A 38 0.06 -29.55 -1.59
N PHE A 39 0.89 -30.57 -1.69
CA PHE A 39 2.31 -30.40 -2.03
C PHE A 39 2.49 -29.81 -3.42
N LYS A 40 1.75 -30.30 -4.42
CA LYS A 40 1.77 -29.75 -5.78
C LYS A 40 1.32 -28.29 -5.82
N LYS A 41 0.24 -27.97 -5.12
CA LYS A 41 -0.24 -26.58 -5.02
C LYS A 41 0.78 -25.69 -4.33
N SER A 42 1.50 -26.19 -3.34
CA SER A 42 2.55 -25.43 -2.66
C SER A 42 3.71 -25.13 -3.59
N LEU A 43 4.14 -26.07 -4.43
CA LEU A 43 5.16 -25.84 -5.46
C LEU A 43 4.71 -24.75 -6.44
N THR A 44 3.48 -24.82 -6.91
CA THR A 44 2.90 -23.83 -7.83
C THR A 44 2.81 -22.45 -7.17
N SER A 45 2.36 -22.39 -5.91
CA SER A 45 2.24 -21.14 -5.16
C SER A 45 3.58 -20.45 -4.95
N VAL A 46 4.61 -21.20 -4.57
CA VAL A 46 5.97 -20.67 -4.42
C VAL A 46 6.49 -20.15 -5.76
N SER A 47 6.24 -20.89 -6.83
CA SER A 47 6.67 -20.51 -8.18
C SER A 47 6.07 -19.16 -8.60
N LEU A 48 4.76 -18.98 -8.42
CA LEU A 48 4.08 -17.74 -8.76
C LEU A 48 4.52 -16.58 -7.87
N ARG A 49 4.72 -16.83 -6.58
CA ARG A 49 5.16 -15.79 -5.63
C ARG A 49 6.57 -15.29 -5.94
N LYS A 50 7.46 -16.16 -6.41
CA LYS A 50 8.86 -15.85 -6.63
C LYS A 50 9.21 -15.55 -8.09
N GLY A 51 8.26 -15.61 -9.01
CA GLY A 51 8.48 -15.27 -10.39
C GLY A 51 9.01 -16.39 -11.29
N TYR A 52 8.80 -17.62 -10.92
CA TYR A 52 9.07 -18.77 -11.78
C TYR A 52 7.83 -19.06 -12.64
N PHE A 53 7.54 -18.17 -13.58
CA PHE A 53 6.30 -18.21 -14.35
C PHE A 53 6.26 -19.27 -15.44
N ASP A 54 7.40 -19.85 -15.79
CA ASP A 54 7.51 -20.94 -16.77
C ASP A 54 7.59 -22.30 -16.10
N SER A 55 7.28 -22.39 -14.81
CA SER A 55 7.31 -23.64 -14.08
C SER A 55 6.31 -24.65 -14.62
N GLN A 56 6.71 -25.91 -14.62
CA GLN A 56 5.85 -27.01 -15.08
C GLN A 56 6.21 -28.32 -14.38
N PHE A 57 5.23 -29.20 -14.30
CA PHE A 57 5.43 -30.57 -13.88
C PHE A 57 5.74 -31.43 -15.12
N ASN A 58 6.97 -31.92 -15.20
CA ASN A 58 7.35 -32.86 -16.26
C ASN A 58 6.76 -34.25 -15.97
N LYS A 59 6.65 -34.58 -14.67
CA LYS A 59 6.06 -35.82 -14.18
C LYS A 59 5.34 -35.56 -12.89
N SER A 60 4.14 -36.10 -12.77
CA SER A 60 3.32 -35.94 -11.57
C SER A 60 2.43 -37.17 -11.44
N GLN A 61 2.84 -38.13 -10.63
CA GLN A 61 2.15 -39.39 -10.43
C GLN A 61 1.99 -39.72 -8.98
N LEU A 62 0.79 -40.19 -8.64
CA LEU A 62 0.51 -40.86 -7.38
C LEU A 62 0.24 -42.33 -7.74
N GLY A 63 1.19 -43.21 -7.40
CA GLY A 63 1.09 -44.63 -7.71
C GLY A 63 0.68 -45.41 -6.49
N VAL A 64 -0.08 -46.49 -6.73
CA VAL A 64 -0.48 -47.44 -5.69
C VAL A 64 -0.08 -48.85 -6.16
N ALA A 65 0.77 -49.49 -5.41
CA ALA A 65 1.13 -50.90 -5.63
C ALA A 65 0.15 -51.81 -4.85
N LEU A 66 -0.85 -52.34 -5.54
CA LEU A 66 -1.93 -53.10 -4.93
C LEU A 66 -1.45 -54.35 -4.16
N GLY A 67 -0.43 -55.03 -4.68
CA GLY A 67 0.09 -56.24 -4.04
C GLY A 67 0.94 -56.03 -2.79
N ARG A 68 1.40 -54.82 -2.55
CA ARG A 68 2.29 -54.46 -1.44
C ARG A 68 1.70 -53.48 -0.46
N ARG A 69 0.47 -52.99 -0.68
CA ARG A 69 -0.18 -51.92 0.10
C ARG A 69 0.69 -50.71 0.22
N GLN A 70 1.42 -50.34 -0.84
CA GLN A 70 2.33 -49.21 -0.87
C GLN A 70 1.80 -48.12 -1.82
N ALA A 71 1.89 -46.88 -1.38
CA ALA A 71 1.65 -45.71 -2.19
C ALA A 71 2.98 -44.96 -2.39
N PHE A 72 3.16 -44.34 -3.54
CA PHE A 72 4.33 -43.55 -3.80
C PHE A 72 3.97 -42.27 -4.60
N TRP A 73 4.73 -41.23 -4.36
CA TRP A 73 4.71 -40.00 -5.16
C TRP A 73 5.91 -40.00 -6.09
N ASP A 74 5.68 -39.59 -7.31
CA ASP A 74 6.73 -39.40 -8.31
C ASP A 74 6.49 -38.06 -9.02
N ILE A 75 7.28 -37.05 -8.65
CA ILE A 75 7.11 -35.67 -9.09
C ILE A 75 8.43 -35.16 -9.66
N ASP A 76 8.41 -34.78 -10.92
CA ASP A 76 9.46 -34.00 -11.58
C ASP A 76 8.92 -32.61 -11.83
N PHE A 77 9.48 -31.64 -11.13
CA PHE A 77 9.09 -30.24 -11.22
C PHE A 77 10.24 -29.41 -11.79
N ASP A 78 9.97 -28.70 -12.88
CA ASP A 78 10.89 -27.75 -13.48
C ASP A 78 10.36 -26.34 -13.25
N SER A 79 11.05 -25.57 -12.41
CA SER A 79 10.69 -24.19 -12.15
C SER A 79 10.96 -23.27 -13.33
N GLY A 80 11.84 -23.66 -14.21
CA GLY A 80 12.41 -22.78 -15.19
C GLY A 80 13.30 -21.71 -14.56
N GLU A 81 13.55 -20.66 -15.29
CA GLU A 81 14.35 -19.54 -14.84
C GLU A 81 13.49 -18.51 -14.11
N ARG A 82 14.02 -17.92 -13.06
CA ARG A 82 13.33 -16.88 -12.29
C ARG A 82 13.30 -15.58 -13.07
N TYR A 83 12.11 -14.98 -13.16
CA TYR A 83 11.94 -13.68 -13.81
C TYR A 83 12.46 -12.56 -12.91
N ARG A 84 12.87 -11.46 -13.56
CA ARG A 84 13.30 -10.22 -12.91
C ARG A 84 12.33 -9.11 -13.28
N PHE A 85 12.24 -8.11 -12.41
CA PHE A 85 11.46 -6.92 -12.71
C PHE A 85 12.08 -6.13 -13.86
N GLY A 86 11.25 -5.70 -14.80
CA GLY A 86 11.59 -4.78 -15.85
C GLY A 86 11.20 -3.35 -15.51
N ASP A 87 10.95 -2.55 -16.55
CA ASP A 87 10.47 -1.18 -16.39
C ASP A 87 9.03 -1.16 -15.90
N VAL A 88 8.72 -0.17 -15.08
CA VAL A 88 7.36 0.12 -14.65
C VAL A 88 6.88 1.37 -15.38
N THR A 89 5.78 1.24 -16.12
CA THR A 89 5.17 2.35 -16.86
C THR A 89 3.80 2.63 -16.29
N PHE A 90 3.37 3.90 -16.35
CA PHE A 90 2.08 4.33 -15.84
C PHE A 90 1.27 5.04 -16.92
N GLU A 91 -0.03 4.83 -16.89
CA GLU A 91 -0.99 5.43 -17.81
C GLU A 91 -2.13 6.04 -17.02
N GLY A 92 -2.59 7.21 -17.43
CA GLY A 92 -3.75 7.88 -16.86
C GLY A 92 -3.47 8.75 -15.63
N SER A 93 -2.21 8.95 -15.27
CA SER A 93 -1.86 9.74 -14.10
C SER A 93 -1.90 11.25 -14.36
N GLN A 94 -2.52 11.97 -13.45
CA GLN A 94 -2.45 13.44 -13.35
C GLN A 94 -1.19 13.90 -12.59
N ILE A 95 -0.50 12.97 -11.95
CA ILE A 95 0.70 13.23 -11.17
C ILE A 95 1.93 12.99 -12.05
N ARG A 96 2.98 13.75 -11.84
CA ARG A 96 4.23 13.63 -12.59
C ARG A 96 4.85 12.24 -12.42
N GLU A 97 5.37 11.72 -13.51
CA GLU A 97 5.95 10.37 -13.58
C GLU A 97 7.03 10.13 -12.52
N GLU A 98 7.88 11.12 -12.27
CA GLU A 98 8.98 10.99 -11.31
C GLU A 98 8.48 10.66 -9.90
N TYR A 99 7.34 11.22 -9.51
CA TYR A 99 6.73 10.93 -8.20
C TYR A 99 6.26 9.49 -8.11
N LEU A 100 5.69 8.97 -9.18
CA LEU A 100 5.22 7.58 -9.22
C LEU A 100 6.39 6.60 -9.24
N GLN A 101 7.44 6.90 -10.01
CA GLN A 101 8.62 6.03 -10.07
C GLN A 101 9.32 5.92 -8.72
N ASN A 102 9.33 6.98 -7.92
CA ASN A 102 9.93 6.94 -6.59
C ASN A 102 9.10 6.17 -5.55
N LEU A 103 7.89 5.76 -5.90
CA LEU A 103 7.06 4.86 -5.09
C LEU A 103 7.33 3.38 -5.38
N VAL A 104 8.01 3.06 -6.46
CA VAL A 104 8.32 1.68 -6.83
C VAL A 104 9.32 1.08 -5.82
N PRO A 105 8.95 -0.01 -5.11
CA PRO A 105 9.77 -0.54 -4.02
C PRO A 105 10.92 -1.45 -4.47
N PHE A 106 11.08 -1.64 -5.77
CA PHE A 106 12.11 -2.49 -6.36
C PHE A 106 12.83 -1.75 -7.48
N LYS A 107 13.96 -2.29 -7.90
CA LYS A 107 14.74 -1.77 -9.03
C LYS A 107 14.64 -2.71 -10.21
N LYS A 108 14.76 -2.16 -11.42
CA LYS A 108 14.89 -2.96 -12.63
C LYS A 108 16.05 -3.95 -12.49
N GLY A 109 15.79 -5.22 -12.78
CA GLY A 109 16.76 -6.30 -12.62
C GLY A 109 16.68 -7.06 -11.30
N ASP A 110 15.96 -6.56 -10.31
CA ASP A 110 15.69 -7.31 -9.09
C ASP A 110 14.83 -8.54 -9.40
N TYR A 111 15.02 -9.61 -8.64
CA TYR A 111 14.18 -10.79 -8.79
C TYR A 111 12.72 -10.47 -8.44
N TYR A 112 11.81 -10.95 -9.27
CA TYR A 112 10.38 -10.78 -9.02
C TYR A 112 9.99 -11.40 -7.68
N GLN A 113 9.18 -10.66 -6.93
CA GLN A 113 8.42 -11.17 -5.79
C GLN A 113 7.02 -10.56 -5.83
N SER A 114 6.02 -11.40 -5.64
CA SER A 114 4.63 -10.93 -5.64
C SER A 114 4.36 -9.92 -4.51
N SER A 115 5.06 -10.04 -3.39
CA SER A 115 4.97 -9.10 -2.28
C SER A 115 5.41 -7.68 -2.68
N ASP A 116 6.42 -7.55 -3.56
CA ASP A 116 6.87 -6.26 -4.07
C ASP A 116 5.85 -5.62 -5.00
N LEU A 117 5.20 -6.42 -5.82
CA LEU A 117 4.09 -5.94 -6.65
C LEU A 117 2.91 -5.47 -5.79
N GLY A 118 2.57 -6.24 -4.77
CA GLY A 118 1.54 -5.87 -3.79
C GLY A 118 1.89 -4.58 -3.05
N GLU A 119 3.15 -4.40 -2.68
CA GLU A 119 3.62 -3.18 -2.04
C GLU A 119 3.53 -1.96 -2.96
N LEU A 120 3.84 -2.11 -4.24
CA LEU A 120 3.65 -1.03 -5.23
C LEU A 120 2.17 -0.62 -5.31
N ASN A 121 1.27 -1.58 -5.42
CA ASN A 121 -0.18 -1.31 -5.42
C ASN A 121 -0.62 -0.60 -4.13
N ARG A 122 -0.13 -1.06 -2.99
CA ARG A 122 -0.43 -0.46 -1.68
C ARG A 122 0.04 1.00 -1.62
N ARG A 123 1.27 1.26 -2.05
CA ARG A 123 1.85 2.62 -2.03
C ARG A 123 1.07 3.58 -2.94
N LEU A 124 0.78 3.16 -4.16
CA LEU A 124 0.00 3.98 -5.10
C LEU A 124 -1.39 4.28 -4.56
N SER A 125 -2.05 3.31 -3.96
CA SER A 125 -3.37 3.50 -3.36
C SER A 125 -3.33 4.38 -2.11
N ALA A 126 -2.25 4.31 -1.34
CA ALA A 126 -2.08 5.08 -0.10
C ALA A 126 -1.84 6.58 -0.34
N THR A 127 -1.48 6.98 -1.56
CA THR A 127 -1.26 8.40 -1.88
C THR A 127 -2.52 9.24 -1.81
N GLY A 128 -3.68 8.64 -2.00
CA GLY A 128 -4.95 9.35 -2.09
C GLY A 128 -5.19 10.08 -3.41
N TRP A 129 -4.26 9.99 -4.36
CA TRP A 129 -4.35 10.68 -5.65
C TRP A 129 -5.28 10.01 -6.64
N PHE A 130 -5.48 8.71 -6.50
CA PHE A 130 -6.16 7.89 -7.50
C PHE A 130 -7.45 7.27 -6.99
N ASN A 131 -8.42 7.21 -7.86
CA ASN A 131 -9.67 6.48 -7.65
C ASN A 131 -9.49 4.99 -7.87
N SER A 132 -8.65 4.61 -8.83
CA SER A 132 -8.33 3.22 -9.13
C SER A 132 -6.87 3.07 -9.50
N VAL A 133 -6.29 1.93 -9.12
CA VAL A 133 -4.92 1.55 -9.41
C VAL A 133 -4.92 0.08 -9.82
N VAL A 134 -4.43 -0.21 -11.03
CA VAL A 134 -4.25 -1.57 -11.51
C VAL A 134 -2.86 -1.67 -12.10
N VAL A 135 -1.97 -2.44 -11.47
CA VAL A 135 -0.63 -2.71 -12.00
C VAL A 135 -0.57 -4.17 -12.41
N ALA A 136 -0.30 -4.41 -13.67
CA ALA A 136 -0.29 -5.75 -14.25
C ALA A 136 1.04 -6.05 -14.96
N PRO A 137 1.56 -7.29 -14.81
CA PRO A 137 2.71 -7.74 -15.58
C PRO A 137 2.38 -7.90 -17.06
N GLU A 138 3.34 -7.54 -17.91
CA GLU A 138 3.25 -7.74 -19.35
C GLU A 138 4.08 -8.95 -19.77
N PHE A 139 3.45 -10.11 -19.90
CA PHE A 139 4.14 -11.35 -20.19
C PHE A 139 4.54 -11.51 -21.65
N ASP A 140 3.86 -10.86 -22.58
CA ASP A 140 4.00 -11.11 -24.03
C ASP A 140 5.42 -10.94 -24.54
N HIS A 141 6.16 -9.98 -24.00
CA HIS A 141 7.55 -9.70 -24.39
C HIS A 141 8.59 -10.24 -23.41
N ALA A 142 8.15 -10.80 -22.29
CA ALA A 142 9.04 -11.22 -21.20
C ALA A 142 9.53 -12.67 -21.31
N ARG A 143 8.88 -13.49 -22.13
CA ARG A 143 9.13 -14.93 -22.18
C ARG A 143 10.54 -15.31 -22.62
N LYS A 144 11.14 -14.51 -23.49
CA LYS A 144 12.52 -14.75 -23.99
C LYS A 144 13.56 -14.19 -23.04
N THR A 145 13.36 -12.98 -22.56
CA THR A 145 14.37 -12.25 -21.75
C THR A 145 14.30 -12.59 -20.27
N LYS A 146 13.14 -13.11 -19.78
CA LYS A 146 12.83 -13.33 -18.37
C LYS A 146 12.89 -12.03 -17.56
N VAL A 147 12.73 -10.90 -18.23
CA VAL A 147 12.58 -9.57 -17.63
C VAL A 147 11.13 -9.13 -17.85
N LEU A 148 10.42 -8.91 -16.75
CA LEU A 148 8.99 -8.70 -16.75
C LEU A 148 8.66 -7.21 -16.59
N PRO A 149 8.20 -6.52 -17.65
CA PRO A 149 7.71 -5.16 -17.52
C PRO A 149 6.37 -5.15 -16.76
N LEU A 150 6.14 -4.08 -16.03
CA LEU A 150 4.86 -3.83 -15.36
C LEU A 150 4.20 -2.60 -15.97
N HIS A 151 2.90 -2.67 -16.17
CA HIS A 151 2.11 -1.55 -16.65
C HIS A 151 1.03 -1.20 -15.65
N GLY A 152 1.07 0.03 -15.15
CA GLY A 152 0.10 0.57 -14.21
C GLY A 152 -0.91 1.46 -14.92
N VAL A 153 -2.19 1.16 -14.74
CA VAL A 153 -3.29 2.02 -15.17
C VAL A 153 -3.93 2.62 -13.94
N VAL A 154 -3.92 3.93 -13.87
CA VAL A 154 -4.48 4.67 -12.74
C VAL A 154 -5.52 5.66 -13.27
N SER A 155 -6.47 6.03 -12.43
CA SER A 155 -7.42 7.09 -12.71
C SER A 155 -7.43 8.12 -11.59
N PRO A 156 -7.49 9.43 -11.93
CA PRO A 156 -7.49 10.47 -10.91
C PRO A 156 -8.70 10.36 -9.98
N ARG A 157 -8.48 10.64 -8.71
CA ARG A 157 -9.57 10.83 -7.77
C ARG A 157 -10.31 12.11 -8.08
N THR A 158 -11.59 12.19 -7.73
CA THR A 158 -12.41 13.39 -7.89
C THR A 158 -11.72 14.59 -7.26
N GLU A 159 -11.60 15.69 -8.01
CA GLU A 159 -10.87 16.89 -7.57
C GLU A 159 -11.44 17.53 -6.31
N ASN A 160 -12.75 17.47 -6.13
CA ASN A 160 -13.42 18.11 -5.01
C ASN A 160 -14.41 17.15 -4.36
N THR A 161 -14.31 17.04 -3.05
CA THR A 161 -15.27 16.29 -2.23
C THR A 161 -15.75 17.20 -1.10
N ILE A 162 -17.05 17.32 -0.94
CA ILE A 162 -17.66 18.11 0.13
C ILE A 162 -18.46 17.16 1.02
N GLU A 163 -18.15 17.16 2.31
CA GLU A 163 -18.85 16.41 3.33
C GLU A 163 -19.53 17.40 4.27
N THR A 164 -20.81 17.18 4.58
CA THR A 164 -21.57 18.01 5.50
C THR A 164 -22.10 17.15 6.65
N GLY A 165 -22.16 17.75 7.83
CA GLY A 165 -22.67 17.09 9.01
C GLY A 165 -23.45 18.05 9.90
N VAL A 166 -24.39 17.50 10.66
CA VAL A 166 -25.19 18.23 11.66
C VAL A 166 -25.08 17.47 12.97
N GLY A 167 -24.80 18.20 14.05
CA GLY A 167 -24.71 17.62 15.37
C GLY A 167 -25.42 18.48 16.39
N TYR A 168 -25.63 17.92 17.56
CA TYR A 168 -26.19 18.62 18.73
C TYR A 168 -25.42 18.23 19.98
N SER A 169 -25.04 19.21 20.77
CA SER A 169 -24.52 18.98 22.12
C SER A 169 -25.23 19.85 23.13
N THR A 170 -25.26 19.43 24.38
CA THR A 170 -25.90 20.19 25.46
C THR A 170 -25.15 21.48 25.78
N ASP A 171 -23.86 21.52 25.49
CA ASP A 171 -23.01 22.68 25.82
C ASP A 171 -23.10 23.81 24.78
N VAL A 172 -23.13 23.46 23.49
CA VAL A 172 -23.06 24.43 22.39
C VAL A 172 -24.32 24.48 21.54
N GLY A 173 -25.25 23.54 21.74
CA GLY A 173 -26.47 23.43 20.95
C GLY A 173 -26.26 22.84 19.56
N PRO A 174 -27.08 23.26 18.56
CA PRO A 174 -26.92 22.79 17.19
C PRO A 174 -25.59 23.21 16.59
N ARG A 175 -24.99 22.29 15.82
CA ARG A 175 -23.70 22.50 15.17
C ARG A 175 -23.78 22.02 13.73
N VAL A 176 -23.27 22.81 12.80
CA VAL A 176 -23.14 22.45 11.39
C VAL A 176 -21.68 22.41 11.05
N LYS A 177 -21.27 21.36 10.35
CA LYS A 177 -19.89 21.16 9.89
C LYS A 177 -19.87 20.90 8.40
N ALA A 178 -18.95 21.52 7.69
CA ALA A 178 -18.65 21.26 6.29
C ALA A 178 -17.15 21.05 6.11
N THR A 179 -16.78 20.01 5.37
CA THR A 179 -15.38 19.71 5.04
C THR A 179 -15.24 19.65 3.52
N TRP A 180 -14.29 20.39 3.00
CA TRP A 180 -13.92 20.38 1.60
C TRP A 180 -12.55 19.75 1.47
N LYS A 181 -12.46 18.68 0.64
CA LYS A 181 -11.23 17.94 0.41
C LYS A 181 -10.86 18.02 -1.08
N LYS A 182 -9.62 18.36 -1.34
CA LYS A 182 -8.97 18.23 -2.63
C LYS A 182 -7.85 17.20 -2.51
N PRO A 183 -8.08 15.94 -2.91
CA PRO A 183 -7.08 14.88 -2.78
C PRO A 183 -5.80 15.15 -3.56
N TRP A 184 -5.91 15.95 -4.62
CA TRP A 184 -4.78 16.48 -5.37
C TRP A 184 -5.15 17.86 -5.92
N VAL A 185 -4.21 18.78 -5.84
CA VAL A 185 -4.38 20.18 -6.26
C VAL A 185 -3.64 20.42 -7.57
N ASN A 186 -2.52 19.74 -7.75
CA ASN A 186 -1.62 19.92 -8.90
C ASN A 186 -0.91 18.60 -9.24
N SER A 187 -0.07 18.65 -10.28
CA SER A 187 0.71 17.49 -10.74
C SER A 187 1.83 17.06 -9.79
N TYR A 188 2.11 17.83 -8.76
CA TYR A 188 3.07 17.49 -7.70
C TYR A 188 2.43 16.72 -6.54
N GLY A 189 1.14 16.40 -6.64
CA GLY A 189 0.44 15.63 -5.64
C GLY A 189 0.10 16.37 -4.35
N HIS A 190 0.13 17.71 -4.36
CA HIS A 190 -0.30 18.51 -3.23
C HIS A 190 -1.78 18.26 -2.93
N SER A 191 -2.16 18.26 -1.67
CA SER A 191 -3.55 18.08 -1.25
C SER A 191 -3.98 19.14 -0.26
N LEU A 192 -5.28 19.43 -0.26
CA LEU A 192 -5.88 20.44 0.61
C LEU A 192 -7.11 19.86 1.31
N THR A 193 -7.21 20.12 2.59
CA THR A 193 -8.42 19.84 3.37
C THR A 193 -8.80 21.10 4.15
N THR A 194 -10.04 21.54 4.00
CA THR A 194 -10.58 22.71 4.71
C THR A 194 -11.85 22.28 5.41
N SER A 195 -11.97 22.60 6.70
CA SER A 195 -13.14 22.33 7.52
C SER A 195 -13.68 23.59 8.15
N ALA A 196 -14.98 23.79 8.09
CA ALA A 196 -15.69 24.84 8.82
C ALA A 196 -16.71 24.20 9.76
N SER A 197 -16.78 24.70 10.98
CA SER A 197 -17.74 24.27 11.99
C SER A 197 -18.38 25.49 12.64
N ILE A 198 -19.70 25.53 12.66
CA ILE A 198 -20.47 26.66 13.13
C ILE A 198 -21.52 26.20 14.15
N SER A 199 -21.49 26.83 15.33
CA SER A 199 -22.54 26.78 16.32
C SER A 199 -22.79 28.22 16.81
N ALA A 200 -23.85 28.46 17.57
CA ALA A 200 -24.12 29.81 18.07
C ALA A 200 -22.97 30.40 18.89
N PRO A 201 -22.37 29.65 19.86
CA PRO A 201 -21.27 30.16 20.67
C PRO A 201 -19.89 29.99 20.05
N GLU A 202 -19.74 29.23 18.95
CA GLU A 202 -18.43 28.85 18.44
C GLU A 202 -18.41 28.73 16.93
N GLN A 203 -17.44 29.40 16.30
CA GLN A 203 -17.13 29.24 14.88
C GLN A 203 -15.68 28.83 14.74
N GLN A 204 -15.43 27.84 13.90
CA GLN A 204 -14.08 27.31 13.68
C GLN A 204 -13.83 27.07 12.19
N LEU A 205 -12.67 27.46 11.73
CA LEU A 205 -12.19 27.21 10.37
C LEU A 205 -10.78 26.61 10.47
N ASP A 206 -10.59 25.44 9.87
CA ASP A 206 -9.32 24.75 9.82
C ASP A 206 -8.93 24.46 8.38
N PHE A 207 -7.64 24.51 8.07
CA PHE A 207 -7.13 24.02 6.81
C PHE A 207 -5.83 23.24 7.00
N SER A 208 -5.57 22.33 6.07
CA SER A 208 -4.37 21.53 6.00
C SER A 208 -3.94 21.40 4.55
N TYR A 209 -2.71 21.78 4.25
CA TYR A 209 -2.11 21.67 2.92
C TYR A 209 -0.88 20.78 2.99
N LYS A 210 -0.88 19.69 2.24
CA LYS A 210 0.19 18.70 2.24
C LYS A 210 0.98 18.79 0.94
N MET A 211 2.30 18.84 1.04
CA MET A 211 3.23 18.91 -0.08
C MET A 211 4.18 17.72 -0.04
N PRO A 212 3.86 16.60 -0.74
CA PRO A 212 4.76 15.47 -0.84
C PRO A 212 6.08 15.86 -1.50
N LEU A 213 7.17 15.24 -1.06
CA LEU A 213 8.50 15.46 -1.63
C LEU A 213 8.81 14.40 -2.67
N LEU A 214 9.50 14.78 -3.72
CA LEU A 214 9.81 13.92 -4.85
C LEU A 214 10.55 12.63 -4.44
N LYS A 215 11.48 12.73 -3.50
CA LYS A 215 12.32 11.59 -3.11
C LYS A 215 11.54 10.43 -2.54
N ASN A 216 10.53 10.71 -1.72
CA ASN A 216 9.63 9.70 -1.16
C ASN A 216 8.28 10.35 -0.84
N PRO A 217 7.34 10.41 -1.80
CA PRO A 217 6.11 11.17 -1.65
C PRO A 217 5.17 10.71 -0.54
N LEU A 218 5.24 9.44 -0.13
CA LEU A 218 4.41 8.91 0.96
C LEU A 218 4.92 9.27 2.35
N GLU A 219 6.22 9.27 2.52
CA GLU A 219 6.83 9.34 3.86
C GLU A 219 7.49 10.67 4.15
N GLN A 220 7.88 11.41 3.09
CA GLN A 220 8.51 12.71 3.22
C GLN A 220 7.61 13.78 2.64
N TYR A 221 7.21 14.72 3.47
CA TYR A 221 6.33 15.80 3.04
C TYR A 221 6.39 16.99 3.98
N TYR A 222 5.99 18.15 3.48
CA TYR A 222 5.66 19.31 4.28
C TYR A 222 4.15 19.34 4.52
N LEU A 223 3.77 19.78 5.70
CA LEU A 223 2.38 19.97 6.09
C LEU A 223 2.21 21.37 6.64
N LEU A 224 1.40 22.18 5.97
CA LEU A 224 1.00 23.50 6.43
C LEU A 224 -0.41 23.40 6.99
N GLN A 225 -0.57 23.75 8.26
CA GLN A 225 -1.85 23.72 8.95
C GLN A 225 -2.18 25.09 9.50
N GLY A 226 -3.45 25.45 9.46
CA GLY A 226 -3.92 26.68 10.05
C GLY A 226 -5.30 26.49 10.65
N GLY A 227 -5.61 27.27 11.62
CA GLY A 227 -6.91 27.26 12.27
C GLY A 227 -7.28 28.62 12.82
N PHE A 228 -8.56 28.95 12.69
CA PHE A 228 -9.18 30.12 13.30
C PHE A 228 -10.36 29.64 14.12
N LYS A 229 -10.44 30.08 15.37
CA LYS A 229 -11.52 29.71 16.28
C LYS A 229 -12.01 30.95 17.00
N ARG A 230 -13.33 31.18 16.95
CA ARG A 230 -13.98 32.20 17.71
C ARG A 230 -14.97 31.56 18.68
N THR A 231 -14.86 31.92 19.94
CA THR A 231 -15.74 31.45 21.00
C THR A 231 -16.36 32.61 21.71
N ASP A 232 -17.69 32.57 21.88
CA ASP A 232 -18.46 33.57 22.63
C ASP A 232 -19.33 32.82 23.66
N LEU A 233 -18.78 32.68 24.86
CA LEU A 233 -19.41 31.98 25.97
C LEU A 233 -19.33 32.85 27.23
N ASN A 234 -20.44 32.94 27.97
CA ASN A 234 -20.50 33.60 29.27
C ASN A 234 -19.93 35.03 29.25
N ASP A 235 -20.33 35.85 28.28
CA ASP A 235 -19.90 37.24 28.11
C ASP A 235 -18.42 37.43 27.82
N THR A 236 -17.73 36.34 27.46
CA THR A 236 -16.33 36.36 27.05
C THR A 236 -16.19 35.98 25.59
N GLU A 237 -15.63 36.87 24.79
CA GLU A 237 -15.22 36.56 23.41
C GLU A 237 -13.76 36.17 23.37
N GLN A 238 -13.45 35.08 22.69
CA GLN A 238 -12.09 34.63 22.46
C GLN A 238 -11.88 34.34 20.99
N ASP A 239 -10.90 34.99 20.40
CA ASP A 239 -10.42 34.68 19.05
C ASP A 239 -9.06 34.00 19.16
N SER A 240 -8.92 32.87 18.47
CA SER A 240 -7.68 32.10 18.46
C SER A 240 -7.29 31.82 17.03
N THR A 241 -6.04 32.11 16.68
CA THR A 241 -5.46 31.81 15.38
C THR A 241 -4.21 30.99 15.57
N THR A 242 -4.12 29.88 14.83
CA THR A 242 -2.94 29.01 14.85
C THR A 242 -2.43 28.80 13.44
N LEU A 243 -1.11 28.74 13.33
CA LEU A 243 -0.43 28.39 12.11
C LEU A 243 0.71 27.44 12.45
N ALA A 244 0.83 26.33 11.71
CA ALA A 244 1.87 25.35 11.94
C ALA A 244 2.45 24.87 10.61
N VAL A 245 3.76 24.72 10.57
CA VAL A 245 4.48 24.10 9.48
C VAL A 245 5.22 22.91 10.02
N SER A 246 5.06 21.79 9.37
CA SER A 246 5.70 20.53 9.78
C SER A 246 6.44 19.95 8.60
N ARG A 247 7.57 19.32 8.86
CA ARG A 247 8.26 18.49 7.90
C ARG A 247 8.42 17.09 8.46
N PHE A 248 8.07 16.10 7.63
CA PHE A 248 8.18 14.70 7.98
C PHE A 248 9.25 14.02 7.13
N TRP A 249 10.09 13.21 7.78
CA TRP A 249 11.08 12.34 7.13
C TRP A 249 10.86 10.90 7.53
N ASP A 250 11.21 10.02 6.64
CA ASP A 250 11.42 8.62 6.97
C ASP A 250 12.92 8.39 7.21
N LEU A 251 13.28 7.85 8.39
CA LEU A 251 14.65 7.49 8.74
C LEU A 251 14.91 6.00 8.63
N SER A 252 13.88 5.19 8.87
CA SER A 252 13.93 3.74 8.79
C SER A 252 12.49 3.22 8.80
N SER A 253 12.29 1.94 8.51
CA SER A 253 10.97 1.33 8.40
C SER A 253 10.05 1.52 9.63
N ASP A 254 10.60 1.78 10.81
CA ASP A 254 9.85 1.85 12.07
C ASP A 254 9.83 3.24 12.71
N TRP A 255 10.59 4.21 12.17
CA TRP A 255 10.73 5.53 12.76
C TRP A 255 10.48 6.63 11.77
N GLN A 256 9.56 7.52 12.10
CA GLN A 256 9.32 8.74 11.36
C GLN A 256 9.81 9.92 12.18
N ARG A 257 10.68 10.74 11.58
CA ARG A 257 11.14 12.01 12.20
C ARG A 257 10.28 13.13 11.70
N ALA A 258 9.90 14.03 12.59
CA ALA A 258 9.16 15.23 12.24
C ALA A 258 9.70 16.45 12.98
N ILE A 259 9.68 17.61 12.31
CA ILE A 259 9.94 18.91 12.92
C ILE A 259 8.67 19.74 12.73
N HIS A 260 8.24 20.38 13.83
CA HIS A 260 7.06 21.22 13.85
C HIS A 260 7.42 22.63 14.31
N LEU A 261 6.95 23.61 13.57
CA LEU A 261 6.97 25.01 13.98
C LEU A 261 5.54 25.48 14.12
N ARG A 262 5.19 25.95 15.29
CA ARG A 262 3.83 26.40 15.58
C ARG A 262 3.83 27.85 16.08
N TRP A 263 2.93 28.63 15.52
CA TRP A 263 2.62 29.97 15.95
C TRP A 263 1.14 30.04 16.32
N SER A 264 0.85 30.71 17.46
CA SER A 264 -0.53 30.90 17.90
C SER A 264 -0.72 32.29 18.46
N ARG A 265 -1.91 32.83 18.21
CA ARG A 265 -2.32 34.13 18.76
C ARG A 265 -3.73 33.97 19.30
N ASP A 266 -3.87 34.35 20.58
CA ASP A 266 -5.16 34.39 21.26
C ASP A 266 -5.51 35.83 21.60
N HIS A 267 -6.76 36.22 21.37
CA HIS A 267 -7.28 37.52 21.73
C HIS A 267 -8.55 37.34 22.56
N PHE A 268 -8.53 37.91 23.74
CA PHE A 268 -9.67 37.88 24.68
C PHE A 268 -10.31 39.24 24.76
N THR A 269 -11.65 39.26 24.72
CA THR A 269 -12.45 40.42 25.05
C THR A 269 -13.45 40.04 26.12
N GLN A 270 -13.33 40.60 27.28
CA GLN A 270 -14.34 40.45 28.33
C GLN A 270 -15.33 41.60 28.26
N ALA A 271 -16.62 41.30 28.47
CA ALA A 271 -17.63 42.33 28.62
C ALA A 271 -17.23 43.20 29.84
N ASN A 272 -17.09 44.51 29.63
CA ASN A 272 -16.85 45.46 30.72
C ASN A 272 -18.00 45.42 31.69
N VAL A 273 -17.73 44.94 32.91
CA VAL A 273 -18.64 45.13 34.03
C VAL A 273 -18.49 46.59 34.44
N THR A 274 -19.32 47.45 33.90
CA THR A 274 -19.48 48.79 34.46
C THR A 274 -20.26 48.60 35.77
N SER A 275 -19.59 48.76 36.89
CA SER A 275 -20.21 48.91 38.17
C SER A 275 -21.00 50.22 38.28
#